data_9bfd60947933fc4bdb97065028c87e88
#
_entry.id   9bfd60947933fc4bdb97065028c87e88
#
_cell.length_a   1.000
_cell.length_b   1.000
_cell.length_c   1.000
_cell.angle_alpha   90.00
_cell.angle_beta   90.00
_cell.angle_gamma   90.00
#
_symmetry.space_group_name_H-M   'P 1'
#
loop_
_entity.id
_entity.type
_entity.pdbx_description
1 polymer ?
#
loop_
_entity_poly.entity_id
_entity_poly.type
_entity_poly.pdbx_seq_one_letter_code
_entity_poly.pdbx_strand_id
1 'polypeptide(L)'
;KEIGDWVHASGFRRLFIINTHVTNFAPLRCALEMLRAEHDSFMVAVINSASISQRVREQHFHDADDWHANDAETSLMMAVSPSMVREELIAESDDEDRTENCVFSHPVNRTSTNGVTGKPSLASREKGERLFAWMVEDLSAIVRRGMKEESPLPHAYNESI
;
A
#
# COMPACT_ATOMS: atom_id res chain seq x y z
N LYS A 1 8.64 -12.87 6.97
CA LYS A 1 9.96 -12.93 7.62
C LYS A 1 10.90 -13.86 6.86
N GLU A 2 10.57 -15.13 6.66
CA GLU A 2 11.43 -16.15 6.02
C GLU A 2 12.00 -15.72 4.65
N ILE A 3 11.20 -15.06 3.81
CA ILE A 3 11.66 -14.50 2.55
C ILE A 3 12.75 -13.44 2.78
N GLY A 4 12.56 -12.56 3.79
CA GLY A 4 13.54 -11.55 4.15
C GLY A 4 14.85 -12.16 4.64
N ASP A 5 14.80 -13.19 5.48
CA ASP A 5 15.95 -13.93 5.94
C ASP A 5 16.72 -14.57 4.77
N TRP A 6 15.99 -15.18 3.86
CA TRP A 6 16.60 -15.77 2.66
C TRP A 6 17.28 -14.71 1.78
N VAL A 7 16.64 -13.56 1.57
CA VAL A 7 17.23 -12.44 0.81
C VAL A 7 18.51 -11.95 1.48
N HIS A 8 18.50 -11.78 2.81
CA HIS A 8 19.67 -11.38 3.57
C HIS A 8 20.79 -12.43 3.48
N ALA A 9 20.46 -13.72 3.69
CA ALA A 9 21.41 -14.84 3.58
C ALA A 9 22.01 -14.98 2.16
N SER A 10 21.27 -14.55 1.13
CA SER A 10 21.74 -14.50 -0.26
C SER A 10 22.68 -13.32 -0.55
N GLY A 11 23.03 -12.52 0.45
CA GLY A 11 24.01 -11.44 0.35
C GLY A 11 23.43 -10.06 0.05
N PHE A 12 22.11 -9.93 -0.11
CA PHE A 12 21.48 -8.61 -0.27
C PHE A 12 21.47 -7.84 1.05
N ARG A 13 21.57 -6.51 0.94
CA ARG A 13 21.55 -5.60 2.10
C ARG A 13 20.42 -4.58 2.06
N ARG A 14 19.65 -4.57 0.98
CA ARG A 14 18.46 -3.71 0.82
C ARG A 14 17.30 -4.53 0.29
N LEU A 15 16.13 -4.41 0.90
CA LEU A 15 14.88 -5.05 0.48
C LEU A 15 13.76 -4.02 0.47
N PHE A 16 13.15 -3.83 -0.70
CA PHE A 16 11.92 -3.04 -0.85
C PHE A 16 10.73 -3.98 -1.01
N ILE A 17 9.78 -3.90 -0.11
CA ILE A 17 8.52 -4.64 -0.16
C ILE A 17 7.43 -3.65 -0.59
N ILE A 18 6.93 -3.80 -1.81
CA ILE A 18 5.85 -2.98 -2.34
C ILE A 18 4.53 -3.68 -1.97
N ASN A 19 3.77 -3.07 -1.08
CA ASN A 19 2.48 -3.56 -0.64
C ASN A 19 1.36 -2.87 -1.43
N THR A 20 0.52 -3.66 -2.08
CA THR A 20 -0.61 -3.18 -2.88
C THR A 20 -1.97 -3.55 -2.28
N HIS A 21 -2.00 -4.13 -1.07
CA HIS A 21 -3.24 -4.50 -0.40
C HIS A 21 -3.21 -4.11 1.08
N VAL A 22 -4.21 -3.37 1.53
CA VAL A 22 -4.23 -2.75 2.87
C VAL A 22 -4.09 -3.78 4.01
N THR A 23 -4.74 -4.94 3.91
CA THR A 23 -4.70 -5.96 4.97
C THR A 23 -3.33 -6.59 5.17
N ASN A 24 -2.42 -6.50 4.20
CA ASN A 24 -1.05 -6.99 4.33
C ASN A 24 -0.17 -6.03 5.16
N PHE A 25 -0.61 -4.80 5.42
CA PHE A 25 0.23 -3.80 6.06
C PHE A 25 0.67 -4.22 7.48
N ALA A 26 -0.26 -4.63 8.31
CA ALA A 26 0.04 -5.03 9.70
C ALA A 26 1.00 -6.24 9.77
N PRO A 27 0.77 -7.37 9.08
CA PRO A 27 1.71 -8.49 9.08
C PRO A 27 3.07 -8.15 8.45
N LEU A 28 3.12 -7.27 7.43
CA LEU A 28 4.39 -6.80 6.86
C LEU A 28 5.17 -5.94 7.86
N ARG A 29 4.49 -5.08 8.65
CA ARG A 29 5.14 -4.32 9.72
C ARG A 29 5.70 -5.24 10.80
N CYS A 30 4.98 -6.28 11.22
CA CYS A 30 5.50 -7.26 12.17
C CYS A 30 6.76 -7.97 11.60
N ALA A 31 6.71 -8.40 10.34
CA ALA A 31 7.86 -9.03 9.69
C ALA A 31 9.07 -8.07 9.59
N LEU A 32 8.83 -6.78 9.27
CA LEU A 32 9.86 -5.75 9.25
C LEU A 32 10.54 -5.60 10.61
N GLU A 33 9.76 -5.49 11.70
CA GLU A 33 10.32 -5.34 13.04
C GLU A 33 11.18 -6.57 13.46
N MET A 34 10.76 -7.76 13.07
CA MET A 34 11.55 -8.98 13.31
C MET A 34 12.85 -8.99 12.50
N LEU A 35 12.81 -8.63 11.21
CA LEU A 35 13.99 -8.60 10.36
C LEU A 35 15.02 -7.58 10.85
N ARG A 36 14.59 -6.37 11.22
CA ARG A 36 15.49 -5.33 11.72
C ARG A 36 16.07 -5.62 13.11
N ALA A 37 15.38 -6.42 13.92
CA ALA A 37 15.89 -6.86 15.22
C ALA A 37 16.95 -7.95 15.11
N GLU A 38 16.91 -8.76 14.06
CA GLU A 38 17.81 -9.90 13.84
C GLU A 38 19.00 -9.58 12.91
N HIS A 39 18.88 -8.54 12.07
CA HIS A 39 19.85 -8.23 11.02
C HIS A 39 20.20 -6.73 10.98
N ASP A 40 21.12 -6.27 11.81
CA ASP A 40 21.54 -4.87 11.97
C ASP A 40 21.94 -4.19 10.64
N SER A 41 22.55 -4.94 9.73
CA SER A 41 23.02 -4.43 8.42
C SER A 41 22.01 -4.56 7.30
N PHE A 42 20.79 -5.04 7.57
CA PHE A 42 19.77 -5.27 6.56
C PHE A 42 18.71 -4.17 6.55
N MET A 43 18.74 -3.35 5.52
CA MET A 43 17.80 -2.25 5.33
C MET A 43 16.55 -2.75 4.62
N VAL A 44 15.41 -2.74 5.33
CA VAL A 44 14.12 -3.21 4.82
C VAL A 44 13.12 -2.07 4.81
N ALA A 45 12.49 -1.82 3.67
CA ALA A 45 11.39 -0.87 3.53
C ALA A 45 10.10 -1.59 3.18
N VAL A 46 9.00 -1.26 3.88
CA VAL A 46 7.63 -1.63 3.50
C VAL A 46 6.94 -0.38 2.98
N ILE A 47 6.56 -0.38 1.71
CA ILE A 47 5.99 0.76 1.01
C ILE A 47 4.57 0.41 0.58
N ASN A 48 3.57 1.14 1.08
CA ASN A 48 2.18 0.99 0.66
C ASN A 48 1.90 1.81 -0.60
N SER A 49 1.46 1.17 -1.65
CA SER A 49 1.17 1.81 -2.94
C SER A 49 0.14 2.93 -2.83
N ALA A 50 -0.90 2.77 -2.02
CA ALA A 50 -1.97 3.75 -1.83
C ALA A 50 -1.57 5.01 -1.03
N SER A 51 -0.37 5.04 -0.43
CA SER A 51 0.08 6.16 0.43
C SER A 51 1.55 6.55 0.22
N ILE A 52 2.10 6.26 -0.96
CA ILE A 52 3.50 6.56 -1.31
C ILE A 52 3.81 8.06 -1.36
N SER A 53 2.81 8.89 -1.62
CA SER A 53 2.90 10.34 -1.63
C SER A 53 1.57 10.98 -1.22
N GLN A 54 1.59 12.27 -0.92
CA GLN A 54 0.37 13.00 -0.57
C GLN A 54 -0.65 12.94 -1.71
N ARG A 55 -0.26 13.23 -2.95
CA ARG A 55 -1.16 13.23 -4.11
C ARG A 55 -1.80 11.86 -4.36
N VAL A 56 -1.05 10.76 -4.15
CA VAL A 56 -1.58 9.40 -4.29
C VAL A 56 -2.53 9.06 -3.14
N ARG A 57 -2.16 9.42 -1.91
CA ARG A 57 -2.99 9.21 -0.73
C ARG A 57 -4.33 9.94 -0.86
N GLU A 58 -4.34 11.20 -1.25
CA GLU A 58 -5.55 12.00 -1.43
C GLU A 58 -6.54 11.37 -2.41
N GLN A 59 -6.04 10.67 -3.45
CA GLN A 59 -6.92 9.97 -4.39
C GLN A 59 -7.53 8.69 -3.79
N HIS A 60 -6.81 7.96 -2.95
CA HIS A 60 -7.33 6.72 -2.36
C HIS A 60 -8.26 6.95 -1.16
N PHE A 61 -8.09 8.07 -0.46
CA PHE A 61 -8.81 8.34 0.79
C PHE A 61 -9.88 9.44 0.68
N HIS A 62 -10.24 9.89 -0.53
CA HIS A 62 -11.15 11.02 -0.70
C HIS A 62 -12.62 10.65 -0.47
N ASP A 63 -12.99 9.39 -0.59
CA ASP A 63 -14.36 8.91 -0.56
C ASP A 63 -14.68 7.96 0.62
N ALA A 64 -13.68 7.44 1.31
CA ALA A 64 -13.80 6.69 2.56
C ALA A 64 -12.45 6.58 3.28
N ASP A 65 -12.46 6.48 4.60
CA ASP A 65 -11.25 6.19 5.39
C ASP A 65 -10.90 4.71 5.39
N ASP A 66 -11.89 3.83 5.54
CA ASP A 66 -11.76 2.36 5.40
C ASP A 66 -12.23 1.91 4.02
N TRP A 67 -11.63 2.51 2.98
CA TRP A 67 -12.00 2.27 1.59
C TRP A 67 -11.66 0.86 1.11
N HIS A 68 -12.53 0.33 0.24
CA HIS A 68 -12.34 -0.95 -0.44
C HIS A 68 -13.03 -0.94 -1.80
N ALA A 69 -12.31 -1.29 -2.88
CA ALA A 69 -12.80 -1.26 -4.26
C ALA A 69 -13.49 0.08 -4.63
N ASN A 70 -12.95 1.19 -4.12
CA ASN A 70 -13.48 2.53 -4.26
C ASN A 70 -13.22 3.18 -5.63
N ASP A 71 -13.44 4.50 -5.77
CA ASP A 71 -13.14 5.26 -6.99
C ASP A 71 -11.71 5.05 -7.49
N ALA A 72 -10.71 5.16 -6.60
CA ALA A 72 -9.31 5.08 -6.99
C ALA A 72 -8.93 3.67 -7.49
N GLU A 73 -9.31 2.62 -6.77
CA GLU A 73 -9.01 1.24 -7.18
C GLU A 73 -9.75 0.86 -8.46
N THR A 74 -11.04 1.24 -8.57
CA THR A 74 -11.82 1.01 -9.78
C THR A 74 -11.23 1.76 -10.98
N SER A 75 -10.82 3.02 -10.80
CA SER A 75 -10.14 3.80 -11.84
C SER A 75 -8.82 3.14 -12.29
N LEU A 76 -8.01 2.65 -11.35
CA LEU A 76 -6.78 1.92 -11.65
C LEU A 76 -7.08 0.65 -12.48
N MET A 77 -8.10 -0.11 -12.10
CA MET A 77 -8.49 -1.31 -12.86
C MET A 77 -8.98 -0.97 -14.27
N MET A 78 -9.75 0.10 -14.45
CA MET A 78 -10.16 0.60 -15.77
C MET A 78 -8.95 0.97 -16.65
N ALA A 79 -7.89 1.50 -16.07
CA ALA A 79 -6.68 1.87 -16.80
C ALA A 79 -5.79 0.67 -17.14
N VAL A 80 -5.59 -0.24 -16.17
CA VAL A 80 -4.59 -1.32 -16.26
C VAL A 80 -5.18 -2.59 -16.87
N SER A 81 -6.43 -2.92 -16.56
CA SER A 81 -7.09 -4.15 -17.00
C SER A 81 -8.59 -3.94 -17.19
N PRO A 82 -9.01 -3.14 -18.20
CA PRO A 82 -10.42 -2.76 -18.39
C PRO A 82 -11.35 -3.96 -18.59
N SER A 83 -10.87 -5.04 -19.19
CA SER A 83 -11.67 -6.26 -19.38
C SER A 83 -12.06 -6.98 -18.08
N MET A 84 -11.44 -6.63 -16.96
CA MET A 84 -11.78 -7.16 -15.63
C MET A 84 -12.86 -6.35 -14.92
N VAL A 85 -13.21 -5.18 -15.46
CA VAL A 85 -14.20 -4.28 -14.87
C VAL A 85 -15.58 -4.53 -15.51
N ARG A 86 -16.57 -4.77 -14.68
CA ARG A 86 -17.97 -4.89 -15.10
C ARG A 86 -18.63 -3.53 -15.04
N GLU A 87 -18.40 -2.72 -16.07
CA GLU A 87 -18.81 -1.31 -16.13
C GLU A 87 -20.33 -1.12 -15.91
N GLU A 88 -21.13 -2.08 -16.35
CA GLU A 88 -22.59 -2.08 -16.17
C GLU A 88 -23.06 -2.13 -14.72
N LEU A 89 -22.18 -2.56 -13.80
CA LEU A 89 -22.50 -2.67 -12.35
C LEU A 89 -21.96 -1.50 -11.53
N ILE A 90 -21.10 -0.66 -12.09
CA ILE A 90 -20.40 0.40 -11.33
C ILE A 90 -21.39 1.40 -10.72
N ALA A 91 -22.41 1.83 -11.49
CA ALA A 91 -23.36 2.84 -11.06
C ALA A 91 -24.17 2.45 -9.80
N GLU A 92 -24.32 1.14 -9.55
CA GLU A 92 -25.08 0.59 -8.42
C GLU A 92 -24.19 0.06 -7.31
N SER A 93 -22.86 0.25 -7.43
CA SER A 93 -21.88 -0.37 -6.53
C SER A 93 -21.44 0.54 -5.39
N ASP A 94 -21.80 1.81 -5.37
CA ASP A 94 -21.47 2.73 -4.28
C ASP A 94 -21.98 2.18 -2.94
N ASP A 95 -21.11 2.16 -1.93
CA ASP A 95 -21.49 1.80 -0.58
C ASP A 95 -20.72 2.68 0.43
N GLU A 96 -21.41 3.09 1.49
CA GLU A 96 -20.86 4.05 2.46
C GLU A 96 -19.89 3.37 3.43
N ASP A 97 -18.96 4.16 3.96
CA ASP A 97 -18.14 3.75 5.09
C ASP A 97 -18.98 3.75 6.38
N ARG A 98 -19.13 2.58 7.01
CA ARG A 98 -19.87 2.38 8.25
C ARG A 98 -18.94 2.18 9.46
N THR A 99 -17.66 2.48 9.30
CA THR A 99 -16.67 2.27 10.37
C THR A 99 -16.40 3.53 11.19
N GLU A 100 -16.92 4.67 10.78
CA GLU A 100 -16.78 5.94 11.50
C GLU A 100 -17.22 5.79 12.97
N ASN A 101 -16.35 6.18 13.89
CA ASN A 101 -16.53 6.05 15.35
C ASN A 101 -16.67 4.62 15.88
N CYS A 102 -16.40 3.58 15.11
CA CYS A 102 -16.30 2.22 15.62
C CYS A 102 -15.08 2.04 16.52
N VAL A 103 -15.27 1.43 17.69
CA VAL A 103 -14.16 1.04 18.60
C VAL A 103 -13.53 -0.27 18.17
N PHE A 104 -14.32 -1.17 17.61
CA PHE A 104 -13.87 -2.49 17.17
C PHE A 104 -13.70 -2.54 15.66
N SER A 105 -12.65 -3.25 15.22
CA SER A 105 -12.48 -3.58 13.80
C SER A 105 -13.47 -4.67 13.39
N HIS A 106 -14.11 -4.48 12.25
CA HIS A 106 -15.06 -5.42 11.69
C HIS A 106 -14.59 -5.89 10.30
N PRO A 107 -14.87 -7.14 9.92
CA PRO A 107 -14.56 -7.60 8.56
C PRO A 107 -15.52 -6.95 7.55
N VAL A 108 -15.07 -6.81 6.29
CA VAL A 108 -15.81 -6.10 5.22
C VAL A 108 -17.26 -6.62 5.05
N ASN A 109 -17.53 -7.91 5.23
CA ASN A 109 -18.88 -8.46 5.16
C ASN A 109 -19.81 -8.04 6.32
N ARG A 110 -19.33 -7.22 7.24
CA ARG A 110 -20.09 -6.59 8.33
C ARG A 110 -20.19 -5.08 8.19
N THR A 111 -19.37 -4.49 7.34
CA THR A 111 -19.31 -3.03 7.13
C THR A 111 -19.81 -2.62 5.75
N SER A 112 -19.85 -3.55 4.79
CA SER A 112 -20.34 -3.33 3.42
C SER A 112 -21.45 -4.31 3.04
N THR A 113 -22.35 -3.85 2.18
CA THR A 113 -23.48 -4.65 1.67
C THR A 113 -23.12 -5.44 0.41
N ASN A 114 -22.10 -5.01 -0.33
CA ASN A 114 -21.70 -5.57 -1.62
C ASN A 114 -20.17 -5.80 -1.75
N GLY A 115 -19.40 -5.50 -0.70
CA GLY A 115 -17.95 -5.61 -0.69
C GLY A 115 -17.21 -4.34 -1.10
N VAL A 116 -17.91 -3.28 -1.47
CA VAL A 116 -17.34 -1.96 -1.74
C VAL A 116 -17.43 -1.09 -0.49
N THR A 117 -16.46 -0.22 -0.28
CA THR A 117 -16.55 0.92 0.64
C THR A 117 -15.98 2.14 -0.07
N GLY A 118 -16.84 3.09 -0.44
CA GLY A 118 -16.52 4.25 -1.25
C GLY A 118 -17.43 4.40 -2.48
N LYS A 119 -16.97 5.12 -3.48
CA LYS A 119 -17.79 5.54 -4.63
C LYS A 119 -17.19 5.14 -5.98
N PRO A 120 -17.21 3.87 -6.35
CA PRO A 120 -16.76 3.42 -7.68
C PRO A 120 -17.51 4.09 -8.84
N SER A 121 -18.74 4.61 -8.62
CA SER A 121 -19.47 5.39 -9.64
C SER A 121 -18.74 6.65 -10.11
N LEU A 122 -17.79 7.15 -9.33
CA LEU A 122 -16.93 8.29 -9.69
C LEU A 122 -15.69 7.91 -10.49
N ALA A 123 -15.44 6.61 -10.68
CA ALA A 123 -14.25 6.12 -11.35
C ALA A 123 -14.22 6.50 -12.83
N SER A 124 -13.02 6.71 -13.34
CA SER A 124 -12.78 6.84 -14.77
C SER A 124 -11.40 6.34 -15.16
N ARG A 125 -11.28 5.92 -16.41
CA ARG A 125 -10.02 5.47 -16.98
C ARG A 125 -8.94 6.55 -16.91
N GLU A 126 -9.29 7.81 -17.20
CA GLU A 126 -8.36 8.96 -17.16
C GLU A 126 -7.81 9.20 -15.75
N LYS A 127 -8.66 9.07 -14.73
CA LYS A 127 -8.22 9.11 -13.33
C LYS A 127 -7.23 8.00 -13.04
N GLY A 128 -7.54 6.79 -13.47
CA GLY A 128 -6.69 5.61 -13.29
C GLY A 128 -5.33 5.75 -13.97
N GLU A 129 -5.30 6.19 -15.24
CA GLU A 129 -4.06 6.43 -15.99
C GLU A 129 -3.18 7.48 -15.29
N ARG A 130 -3.77 8.58 -14.83
CA ARG A 130 -3.06 9.63 -14.10
C ARG A 130 -2.54 9.13 -12.75
N LEU A 131 -3.39 8.44 -11.98
CA LEU A 131 -3.02 7.89 -10.67
C LEU A 131 -1.90 6.87 -10.81
N PHE A 132 -1.99 5.97 -11.78
CA PHE A 132 -0.95 4.97 -12.05
C PHE A 132 0.39 5.64 -12.42
N ALA A 133 0.36 6.67 -13.26
CA ALA A 133 1.56 7.43 -13.62
C ALA A 133 2.22 8.08 -12.38
N TRP A 134 1.43 8.68 -11.49
CA TRP A 134 1.93 9.24 -10.23
C TRP A 134 2.52 8.17 -9.31
N MET A 135 1.84 7.03 -9.20
CA MET A 135 2.34 5.90 -8.40
C MET A 135 3.69 5.40 -8.90
N VAL A 136 3.85 5.26 -10.22
CA VAL A 136 5.14 4.83 -10.83
C VAL A 136 6.24 5.87 -10.60
N GLU A 137 5.94 7.16 -10.82
CA GLU A 137 6.89 8.25 -10.63
C GLU A 137 7.38 8.33 -9.17
N ASP A 138 6.44 8.39 -8.23
CA ASP A 138 6.73 8.58 -6.81
C ASP A 138 7.42 7.36 -6.19
N LEU A 139 6.96 6.15 -6.54
CA LEU A 139 7.61 4.91 -6.12
C LEU A 139 9.04 4.82 -6.67
N SER A 140 9.24 5.16 -7.94
CA SER A 140 10.57 5.18 -8.55
C SER A 140 11.52 6.15 -7.84
N ALA A 141 11.01 7.32 -7.42
CA ALA A 141 11.79 8.28 -6.67
C ALA A 141 12.18 7.75 -5.28
N ILE A 142 11.25 7.08 -4.58
CA ILE A 142 11.51 6.43 -3.29
C ILE A 142 12.58 5.35 -3.43
N VAL A 143 12.44 4.45 -4.40
CA VAL A 143 13.41 3.37 -4.63
C VAL A 143 14.80 3.93 -4.96
N ARG A 144 14.90 4.93 -5.88
CA ARG A 144 16.19 5.56 -6.22
C ARG A 144 16.84 6.24 -5.02
N ARG A 145 16.07 6.85 -4.12
CA ARG A 145 16.59 7.44 -2.88
C ARG A 145 17.08 6.34 -1.94
N GLY A 146 16.27 5.30 -1.69
CA GLY A 146 16.64 4.19 -0.81
C GLY A 146 17.83 3.38 -1.30
N MET A 147 18.06 3.30 -2.63
CA MET A 147 19.27 2.66 -3.17
C MET A 147 20.57 3.41 -2.79
N LYS A 148 20.48 4.68 -2.42
CA LYS A 148 21.62 5.52 -2.03
C LYS A 148 21.63 5.84 -0.53
N GLU A 149 20.59 5.44 0.19
CA GLU A 149 20.48 5.70 1.61
C GLU A 149 21.51 4.89 2.37
N GLU A 150 22.22 5.55 3.27
CA GLU A 150 23.14 4.92 4.24
C GLU A 150 22.51 4.93 5.63
N SER A 151 23.03 4.08 6.52
CA SER A 151 22.62 4.09 7.91
C SER A 151 22.85 5.49 8.53
N PRO A 152 21.89 6.03 9.31
CA PRO A 152 22.04 7.34 9.96
C PRO A 152 23.28 7.42 10.87
N LEU A 153 23.71 6.29 11.43
CA LEU A 153 24.96 6.17 12.19
C LEU A 153 25.88 5.15 11.53
N PRO A 154 27.20 5.41 11.47
CA PRO A 154 28.17 4.49 10.84
C PRO A 154 28.35 3.21 11.64
N HIS A 155 28.09 3.23 12.95
CA HIS A 155 28.20 2.09 13.85
C HIS A 155 27.00 2.03 14.78
N ALA A 156 26.60 0.84 15.20
CA ALA A 156 25.59 0.67 16.22
C ALA A 156 26.14 1.19 17.60
N TYR A 157 25.27 1.79 18.40
CA TYR A 157 25.67 2.39 19.69
C TYR A 157 26.27 1.38 20.67
N ASN A 158 25.97 0.10 20.50
CA ASN A 158 26.48 -1.00 21.35
C ASN A 158 27.81 -1.60 20.84
N GLU A 159 28.32 -1.20 19.68
CA GLU A 159 29.64 -1.61 19.18
C GLU A 159 30.79 -0.79 19.77
N SER A 160 30.46 0.25 20.56
CA SER A 160 31.43 1.20 21.14
C SER A 160 31.83 0.89 22.56
N ILE A 161 31.56 -0.34 23.07
CA ILE A 161 31.90 -0.75 24.44
C ILE A 161 33.04 -1.77 24.44
#